data_ca6b8ac5d5afbb695ccdfed399c852cf
#
_entry.id   ca6b8ac5d5afbb695ccdfed399c852cf
#
_cell.length_a   1.000
_cell.length_b   1.000
_cell.length_c   1.000
_cell.angle_alpha   90.00
_cell.angle_beta   90.00
_cell.angle_gamma   90.00
#
_symmetry.space_group_name_H-M   'P 1'
#
loop_
_entity.id
_entity.type
_entity.pdbx_description
1 polymer ?
#
loop_
_entity_poly.entity_id
_entity_poly.type
_entity_poly.pdbx_seq_one_letter_code
_entity_poly.pdbx_strand_id
1 'polypeptide(L)'
;FSEDPLRILRGVRFAMQLGFGIDGETSSAMNALSPLLSHIAAERIKTELEKAICAEHFSAKVFSEYKSVISDSIGVDFSDLSPQLAEKCRGSEAAVCWAALLLPLGSGAAEVCRRLKFSNDLKRTVCFLTENCKNKHTADRYTVRRLIGSFGADNMLMLGKLRRLALGESETERTVLSVLDKHECCSLRDMAVNGNDLIKLGICGGREIGSILDCLLDSVLRDEVPNEKSALLNFARNKISE
;
A
#
# COMPACT_ATOMS: atom_id res chain seq x y z
N PHE A 1 -26.62 -22.25 -5.04
CA PHE A 1 -25.25 -22.03 -4.54
C PHE A 1 -24.41 -23.30 -4.56
N SER A 2 -24.97 -24.48 -4.33
CA SER A 2 -24.23 -25.76 -4.32
C SER A 2 -23.52 -26.06 -5.64
N GLU A 3 -24.09 -25.68 -6.79
CA GLU A 3 -23.49 -25.91 -8.12
C GLU A 3 -22.36 -24.87 -8.44
N ASP A 4 -22.52 -23.63 -8.00
CA ASP A 4 -21.51 -22.57 -8.16
C ASP A 4 -21.48 -21.68 -6.90
N PRO A 5 -20.64 -22.04 -5.92
CA PRO A 5 -20.52 -21.29 -4.67
C PRO A 5 -20.08 -19.83 -4.87
N LEU A 6 -19.41 -19.48 -5.98
CA LEU A 6 -19.01 -18.09 -6.25
C LEU A 6 -20.23 -17.15 -6.35
N ARG A 7 -21.42 -17.66 -6.64
CA ARG A 7 -22.66 -16.88 -6.63
C ARG A 7 -22.92 -16.24 -5.28
N ILE A 8 -22.42 -16.81 -4.17
CA ILE A 8 -22.50 -16.23 -2.82
C ILE A 8 -21.77 -14.88 -2.80
N LEU A 9 -20.49 -14.86 -3.23
CA LEU A 9 -19.71 -13.60 -3.28
C LEU A 9 -20.25 -12.61 -4.32
N ARG A 10 -20.77 -13.10 -5.42
CA ARG A 10 -21.46 -12.25 -6.42
C ARG A 10 -22.69 -11.58 -5.80
N GLY A 11 -23.46 -12.27 -4.96
CA GLY A 11 -24.57 -11.69 -4.20
C GLY A 11 -24.11 -10.53 -3.31
N VAL A 12 -23.06 -10.77 -2.49
CA VAL A 12 -22.45 -9.72 -1.67
C VAL A 12 -21.98 -8.55 -2.53
N ARG A 13 -21.27 -8.81 -3.62
CA ARG A 13 -20.81 -7.76 -4.54
C ARG A 13 -21.97 -6.93 -5.11
N PHE A 14 -23.04 -7.58 -5.57
CA PHE A 14 -24.21 -6.85 -6.12
C PHE A 14 -24.88 -6.01 -5.05
N ALA A 15 -25.03 -6.51 -3.82
CA ALA A 15 -25.54 -5.71 -2.71
C ALA A 15 -24.69 -4.42 -2.52
N MET A 16 -23.34 -4.54 -2.57
CA MET A 16 -22.45 -3.38 -2.44
C MET A 16 -22.47 -2.46 -3.66
N GLN A 17 -22.58 -2.99 -4.88
CA GLN A 17 -22.57 -2.19 -6.10
C GLN A 17 -23.88 -1.44 -6.35
N LEU A 18 -25.02 -2.06 -6.01
CA LEU A 18 -26.35 -1.52 -6.30
C LEU A 18 -26.99 -0.83 -5.07
N GLY A 19 -26.39 -1.00 -3.88
CA GLY A 19 -26.96 -0.48 -2.64
C GLY A 19 -28.26 -1.18 -2.22
N PHE A 20 -28.50 -2.42 -2.67
CA PHE A 20 -29.70 -3.19 -2.37
C PHE A 20 -29.45 -4.20 -1.25
N GLY A 21 -30.49 -4.47 -0.44
CA GLY A 21 -30.50 -5.60 0.49
C GLY A 21 -30.72 -6.91 -0.25
N ILE A 22 -30.31 -8.02 0.37
CA ILE A 22 -30.61 -9.38 -0.07
C ILE A 22 -31.74 -9.90 0.83
N ASP A 23 -32.70 -10.60 0.24
CA ASP A 23 -33.79 -11.19 1.01
C ASP A 23 -33.29 -12.19 2.07
N GLY A 24 -34.07 -12.39 3.14
CA GLY A 24 -33.65 -13.14 4.33
C GLY A 24 -33.38 -14.62 4.06
N GLU A 25 -34.12 -15.27 3.16
CA GLU A 25 -33.93 -16.70 2.82
C GLU A 25 -32.62 -16.86 2.03
N THR A 26 -32.41 -16.00 1.03
CA THR A 26 -31.17 -16.00 0.24
C THR A 26 -29.95 -15.67 1.13
N SER A 27 -30.06 -14.68 2.01
CA SER A 27 -28.99 -14.30 2.95
C SER A 27 -28.64 -15.46 3.90
N SER A 28 -29.65 -16.15 4.44
CA SER A 28 -29.46 -17.32 5.30
C SER A 28 -28.77 -18.47 4.54
N ALA A 29 -29.19 -18.75 3.32
CA ALA A 29 -28.57 -19.76 2.48
C ALA A 29 -27.11 -19.41 2.11
N MET A 30 -26.79 -18.13 1.85
CA MET A 30 -25.43 -17.67 1.58
C MET A 30 -24.51 -17.91 2.78
N ASN A 31 -24.95 -17.56 3.99
CA ASN A 31 -24.18 -17.79 5.21
C ASN A 31 -23.99 -19.28 5.52
N ALA A 32 -25.03 -20.10 5.34
CA ALA A 32 -24.96 -21.54 5.60
C ALA A 32 -24.04 -22.29 4.62
N LEU A 33 -23.93 -21.81 3.39
CA LEU A 33 -23.14 -22.45 2.33
C LEU A 33 -21.78 -21.78 2.09
N SER A 34 -21.40 -20.78 2.89
CA SER A 34 -20.11 -20.07 2.80
C SER A 34 -18.87 -21.00 2.87
N PRO A 35 -18.85 -22.14 3.63
CA PRO A 35 -17.71 -23.04 3.63
C PRO A 35 -17.36 -23.62 2.25
N LEU A 36 -18.34 -23.70 1.32
CA LEU A 36 -18.10 -24.16 -0.06
C LEU A 36 -17.18 -23.24 -0.85
N LEU A 37 -16.99 -21.98 -0.42
CA LEU A 37 -16.06 -21.04 -1.04
C LEU A 37 -14.60 -21.53 -0.98
N SER A 38 -14.26 -22.43 -0.05
CA SER A 38 -12.94 -23.05 0.04
C SER A 38 -12.56 -23.85 -1.20
N HIS A 39 -13.53 -24.26 -2.01
CA HIS A 39 -13.31 -24.98 -3.27
C HIS A 39 -13.15 -24.07 -4.51
N ILE A 40 -13.33 -22.76 -4.32
CA ILE A 40 -13.24 -21.78 -5.40
C ILE A 40 -11.80 -21.26 -5.55
N ALA A 41 -11.36 -21.08 -6.80
CA ALA A 41 -10.05 -20.50 -7.08
C ALA A 41 -9.91 -19.12 -6.43
N ALA A 42 -8.78 -18.90 -5.73
CA ALA A 42 -8.52 -17.71 -4.94
C ALA A 42 -8.59 -16.41 -5.77
N GLU A 43 -8.19 -16.47 -7.04
CA GLU A 43 -8.24 -15.33 -7.97
C GLU A 43 -9.69 -14.90 -8.26
N ARG A 44 -10.62 -15.87 -8.33
CA ARG A 44 -12.06 -15.58 -8.53
C ARG A 44 -12.64 -14.93 -7.27
N ILE A 45 -12.31 -15.47 -6.09
CA ILE A 45 -12.69 -14.88 -4.78
C ILE A 45 -12.18 -13.45 -4.68
N LYS A 46 -10.87 -13.24 -4.92
CA LYS A 46 -10.22 -11.93 -4.90
C LYS A 46 -10.96 -10.93 -5.80
N THR A 47 -11.29 -11.35 -7.02
CA THR A 47 -11.94 -10.47 -8.00
C THR A 47 -13.33 -10.02 -7.56
N GLU A 48 -14.14 -10.91 -6.98
CA GLU A 48 -15.47 -10.54 -6.48
C GLU A 48 -15.39 -9.66 -5.22
N LEU A 49 -14.49 -9.98 -4.29
CA LEU A 49 -14.27 -9.16 -3.09
C LEU A 49 -13.75 -7.77 -3.45
N GLU A 50 -12.78 -7.66 -4.36
CA GLU A 50 -12.23 -6.37 -4.79
C GLU A 50 -13.33 -5.47 -5.38
N LYS A 51 -14.17 -6.03 -6.25
CA LYS A 51 -15.31 -5.29 -6.81
C LYS A 51 -16.33 -4.88 -5.74
N ALA A 52 -16.48 -5.67 -4.66
CA ALA A 52 -17.35 -5.33 -3.56
C ALA A 52 -16.79 -4.19 -2.71
N ILE A 53 -15.52 -4.30 -2.26
CA ILE A 53 -14.91 -3.29 -1.36
C ILE A 53 -14.59 -1.96 -2.06
N CYS A 54 -14.41 -1.97 -3.37
CA CYS A 54 -14.20 -0.77 -4.17
C CYS A 54 -15.50 -0.16 -4.70
N ALA A 55 -16.66 -0.77 -4.42
CA ALA A 55 -17.94 -0.28 -4.90
C ALA A 55 -18.28 1.09 -4.31
N GLU A 56 -18.91 1.96 -5.12
CA GLU A 56 -19.33 3.29 -4.70
C GLU A 56 -20.33 3.25 -3.54
N HIS A 57 -21.21 2.25 -3.52
CA HIS A 57 -22.21 2.05 -2.47
C HIS A 57 -21.76 1.06 -1.39
N PHE A 58 -20.45 0.79 -1.26
CA PHE A 58 -19.95 -0.09 -0.20
C PHE A 58 -20.42 0.38 1.17
N SER A 59 -21.03 -0.51 1.94
CA SER A 59 -21.53 -0.25 3.28
C SER A 59 -20.92 -1.27 4.27
N ALA A 60 -20.22 -0.77 5.27
CA ALA A 60 -19.65 -1.60 6.33
C ALA A 60 -20.73 -2.35 7.11
N LYS A 61 -21.91 -1.72 7.32
CA LYS A 61 -23.06 -2.34 7.98
C LYS A 61 -23.54 -3.57 7.21
N VAL A 62 -23.83 -3.39 5.91
CA VAL A 62 -24.33 -4.49 5.04
C VAL A 62 -23.23 -5.55 4.88
N PHE A 63 -21.97 -5.14 4.69
CA PHE A 63 -20.84 -6.08 4.59
C PHE A 63 -20.71 -6.97 5.84
N SER A 64 -21.01 -6.41 7.03
CA SER A 64 -20.96 -7.15 8.30
C SER A 64 -22.10 -8.18 8.47
N GLU A 65 -23.17 -8.09 7.68
CA GLU A 65 -24.23 -9.11 7.67
C GLU A 65 -23.73 -10.43 7.07
N TYR A 66 -22.65 -10.37 6.26
CA TYR A 66 -22.02 -11.52 5.58
C TYR A 66 -20.67 -11.89 6.19
N LYS A 67 -20.47 -11.68 7.50
CA LYS A 67 -19.20 -11.92 8.20
C LYS A 67 -18.65 -13.34 7.99
N SER A 68 -19.50 -14.38 8.02
CA SER A 68 -19.08 -15.76 7.78
C SER A 68 -18.58 -15.94 6.33
N VAL A 69 -19.33 -15.43 5.35
CA VAL A 69 -18.93 -15.45 3.93
C VAL A 69 -17.58 -14.77 3.73
N ILE A 70 -17.37 -13.61 4.36
CA ILE A 70 -16.14 -12.84 4.24
C ILE A 70 -14.98 -13.56 4.93
N SER A 71 -15.17 -14.05 6.16
CA SER A 71 -14.15 -14.80 6.89
C SER A 71 -13.70 -16.05 6.12
N ASP A 72 -14.63 -16.84 5.61
CA ASP A 72 -14.34 -18.05 4.84
C ASP A 72 -13.61 -17.70 3.52
N SER A 73 -13.96 -16.58 2.89
CA SER A 73 -13.36 -16.13 1.65
C SER A 73 -11.93 -15.62 1.84
N ILE A 74 -11.71 -14.78 2.85
CA ILE A 74 -10.41 -14.14 3.11
C ILE A 74 -9.51 -15.07 3.92
N GLY A 75 -10.08 -15.90 4.79
CA GLY A 75 -9.38 -16.84 5.67
C GLY A 75 -8.78 -16.21 6.90
N VAL A 76 -9.41 -15.14 7.39
CA VAL A 76 -9.14 -14.49 8.67
C VAL A 76 -10.45 -14.23 9.38
N ASP A 77 -10.41 -14.07 10.70
CA ASP A 77 -11.61 -13.70 11.45
C ASP A 77 -12.10 -12.33 11.02
N PHE A 78 -13.43 -12.15 10.90
CA PHE A 78 -14.01 -10.88 10.50
C PHE A 78 -13.67 -9.75 11.49
N SER A 79 -13.46 -10.06 12.77
CA SER A 79 -13.04 -9.09 13.80
C SER A 79 -11.65 -8.49 13.55
N ASP A 80 -10.81 -9.18 12.77
CA ASP A 80 -9.48 -8.71 12.36
C ASP A 80 -9.52 -7.81 11.12
N LEU A 81 -10.70 -7.46 10.63
CA LEU A 81 -10.90 -6.58 9.47
C LEU A 81 -11.42 -5.21 9.90
N SER A 82 -11.30 -4.23 9.02
CA SER A 82 -11.81 -2.87 9.25
C SER A 82 -12.77 -2.42 8.14
N PRO A 83 -14.00 -2.96 8.09
CA PRO A 83 -14.98 -2.56 7.08
C PRO A 83 -15.34 -1.08 7.14
N GLN A 84 -15.38 -0.48 8.34
CA GLN A 84 -15.68 0.95 8.54
C GLN A 84 -14.62 1.85 7.90
N LEU A 85 -13.35 1.44 7.94
CA LEU A 85 -12.29 2.19 7.25
C LEU A 85 -12.36 1.96 5.75
N ALA A 86 -12.64 0.73 5.30
CA ALA A 86 -12.85 0.44 3.89
C ALA A 86 -14.01 1.28 3.31
N GLU A 87 -15.10 1.48 4.07
CA GLU A 87 -16.22 2.35 3.68
C GLU A 87 -15.78 3.81 3.47
N LYS A 88 -14.93 4.35 4.34
CA LYS A 88 -14.35 5.69 4.14
C LYS A 88 -13.47 5.77 2.89
N CYS A 89 -12.90 4.64 2.46
CA CYS A 89 -12.02 4.54 1.30
C CYS A 89 -12.73 4.13 0.00
N ARG A 90 -14.07 3.98 0.00
CA ARG A 90 -14.85 3.61 -1.19
C ARG A 90 -14.55 4.55 -2.37
N GLY A 91 -14.57 4.01 -3.58
CA GLY A 91 -14.21 4.76 -4.79
C GLY A 91 -12.72 5.12 -4.89
N SER A 92 -11.88 4.64 -3.96
CA SER A 92 -10.43 4.78 -4.07
C SER A 92 -9.83 3.63 -4.90
N GLU A 93 -8.51 3.73 -5.13
CA GLU A 93 -7.74 2.68 -5.78
C GLU A 93 -7.85 1.35 -4.99
N ALA A 94 -7.85 0.22 -5.70
CA ALA A 94 -7.99 -1.11 -5.09
C ALA A 94 -7.00 -1.35 -3.95
N ALA A 95 -5.77 -0.87 -4.09
CA ALA A 95 -4.74 -0.99 -3.05
C ALA A 95 -5.14 -0.28 -1.75
N VAL A 96 -5.74 0.91 -1.84
CA VAL A 96 -6.21 1.68 -0.68
C VAL A 96 -7.41 0.99 -0.01
N CYS A 97 -8.37 0.48 -0.81
CA CYS A 97 -9.53 -0.24 -0.28
C CYS A 97 -9.11 -1.52 0.46
N TRP A 98 -8.21 -2.32 -0.14
CA TRP A 98 -7.65 -3.51 0.49
C TRP A 98 -6.84 -3.17 1.74
N ALA A 99 -5.95 -2.18 1.66
CA ALA A 99 -5.16 -1.77 2.82
C ALA A 99 -6.04 -1.26 3.97
N ALA A 100 -7.12 -0.53 3.67
CA ALA A 100 -8.08 -0.08 4.67
C ALA A 100 -8.78 -1.26 5.36
N LEU A 101 -9.25 -2.26 4.59
CA LEU A 101 -9.90 -3.45 5.13
C LEU A 101 -8.95 -4.27 6.00
N LEU A 102 -7.70 -4.45 5.54
CA LEU A 102 -6.68 -5.31 6.18
C LEU A 102 -5.81 -4.56 7.20
N LEU A 103 -6.03 -3.27 7.44
CA LEU A 103 -5.17 -2.44 8.28
C LEU A 103 -4.92 -3.00 9.69
N PRO A 104 -5.91 -3.63 10.37
CA PRO A 104 -5.68 -4.20 11.69
C PRO A 104 -4.66 -5.33 11.71
N LEU A 105 -4.50 -6.06 10.60
CA LEU A 105 -3.58 -7.19 10.48
C LEU A 105 -2.10 -6.75 10.42
N GLY A 106 -1.81 -5.48 10.05
CA GLY A 106 -0.44 -5.01 9.87
C GLY A 106 0.35 -5.89 8.89
N SER A 107 1.47 -6.47 9.33
CA SER A 107 2.28 -7.40 8.54
C SER A 107 1.55 -8.69 8.13
N GLY A 108 0.51 -9.10 8.87
CA GLY A 108 -0.35 -10.24 8.54
C GLY A 108 -1.13 -10.07 7.24
N ALA A 109 -1.30 -8.85 6.75
CA ALA A 109 -1.91 -8.57 5.45
C ALA A 109 -1.19 -9.27 4.28
N ALA A 110 0.14 -9.50 4.39
CA ALA A 110 0.94 -10.20 3.39
C ALA A 110 0.46 -11.64 3.17
N GLU A 111 0.00 -12.32 4.21
CA GLU A 111 -0.52 -13.69 4.12
C GLU A 111 -1.87 -13.73 3.39
N VAL A 112 -2.76 -12.77 3.68
CA VAL A 112 -4.04 -12.63 2.96
C VAL A 112 -3.78 -12.37 1.47
N CYS A 113 -2.87 -11.46 1.14
CA CYS A 113 -2.50 -11.17 -0.24
C CYS A 113 -1.93 -12.41 -0.97
N ARG A 114 -1.13 -13.23 -0.26
CA ARG A 114 -0.58 -14.48 -0.81
C ARG A 114 -1.69 -15.49 -1.04
N ARG A 115 -2.57 -15.70 -0.06
CA ARG A 115 -3.70 -16.63 -0.12
C ARG A 115 -4.65 -16.29 -1.26
N LEU A 116 -4.99 -15.02 -1.42
CA LEU A 116 -5.88 -14.53 -2.48
C LEU A 116 -5.15 -14.29 -3.81
N LYS A 117 -3.88 -14.67 -3.90
CA LYS A 117 -3.06 -14.58 -5.12
C LYS A 117 -3.07 -13.20 -5.76
N PHE A 118 -2.81 -12.17 -4.95
CA PHE A 118 -2.63 -10.82 -5.47
C PHE A 118 -1.44 -10.77 -6.44
N SER A 119 -1.51 -9.89 -7.44
CA SER A 119 -0.33 -9.57 -8.25
C SER A 119 0.79 -9.03 -7.35
N ASN A 120 2.04 -9.21 -7.77
CA ASN A 120 3.19 -8.75 -6.98
C ASN A 120 3.10 -7.25 -6.69
N ASP A 121 2.67 -6.43 -7.65
CA ASP A 121 2.54 -4.98 -7.50
C ASP A 121 1.44 -4.63 -6.48
N LEU A 122 0.24 -5.20 -6.60
CA LEU A 122 -0.84 -4.96 -5.65
C LEU A 122 -0.46 -5.41 -4.24
N LYS A 123 0.14 -6.61 -4.10
CA LYS A 123 0.62 -7.10 -2.82
C LYS A 123 1.65 -6.15 -2.20
N ARG A 124 2.66 -5.73 -2.98
CA ARG A 124 3.71 -4.79 -2.52
C ARG A 124 3.09 -3.49 -2.01
N THR A 125 2.15 -2.93 -2.77
CA THR A 125 1.47 -1.69 -2.38
C THR A 125 0.60 -1.87 -1.14
N VAL A 126 -0.22 -2.92 -1.05
CA VAL A 126 -1.07 -3.18 0.12
C VAL A 126 -0.23 -3.39 1.38
N CYS A 127 0.84 -4.20 1.32
CA CYS A 127 1.75 -4.41 2.45
C CYS A 127 2.43 -3.09 2.87
N PHE A 128 2.94 -2.32 1.91
CA PHE A 128 3.52 -1.00 2.17
C PHE A 128 2.54 -0.08 2.91
N LEU A 129 1.29 0.00 2.47
CA LEU A 129 0.26 0.84 3.07
C LEU A 129 -0.10 0.39 4.48
N THR A 130 -0.30 -0.92 4.71
CA THR A 130 -0.69 -1.46 6.03
C THR A 130 0.43 -1.30 7.06
N GLU A 131 1.68 -1.52 6.68
CA GLU A 131 2.85 -1.43 7.56
C GLU A 131 3.18 0.02 7.93
N ASN A 132 3.00 0.96 7.01
CA ASN A 132 3.40 2.36 7.20
C ASN A 132 2.28 3.29 7.66
N CYS A 133 1.00 2.88 7.57
CA CYS A 133 -0.12 3.75 7.92
C CYS A 133 -0.04 4.30 9.35
N LYS A 134 0.33 3.47 10.32
CA LYS A 134 0.44 3.85 11.75
C LYS A 134 1.84 4.29 12.17
N ASN A 135 2.81 4.29 11.27
CA ASN A 135 4.17 4.71 11.61
C ASN A 135 4.22 6.24 11.82
N LYS A 136 4.68 6.67 13.00
CA LYS A 136 4.72 8.08 13.40
C LYS A 136 5.69 8.94 12.56
N HIS A 137 6.75 8.32 12.03
CA HIS A 137 7.78 9.04 11.26
C HIS A 137 7.43 9.19 9.77
N THR A 138 6.29 8.72 9.32
CA THR A 138 5.92 8.74 7.89
C THR A 138 5.64 10.15 7.34
N ALA A 139 5.43 11.13 8.21
CA ALA A 139 5.25 12.54 7.82
C ALA A 139 6.57 13.35 7.81
N ASP A 140 7.64 12.80 8.40
CA ASP A 140 8.96 13.40 8.40
C ASP A 140 9.53 13.49 6.97
N ARG A 141 10.11 14.67 6.61
CA ARG A 141 10.54 14.96 5.24
C ARG A 141 11.61 14.00 4.74
N TYR A 142 12.59 13.65 5.56
CA TYR A 142 13.60 12.66 5.22
C TYR A 142 12.95 11.31 4.90
N THR A 143 12.05 10.85 5.77
CA THR A 143 11.33 9.58 5.61
C THR A 143 10.45 9.59 4.35
N VAL A 144 9.74 10.69 4.08
CA VAL A 144 8.92 10.85 2.87
C VAL A 144 9.77 10.73 1.62
N ARG A 145 10.89 11.49 1.53
CA ARG A 145 11.81 11.45 0.37
C ARG A 145 12.39 10.05 0.15
N ARG A 146 12.82 9.39 1.23
CA ARG A 146 13.34 8.02 1.20
C ARG A 146 12.30 7.01 0.72
N LEU A 147 11.05 7.11 1.19
CA LEU A 147 9.96 6.22 0.79
C LEU A 147 9.51 6.50 -0.66
N ILE A 148 9.50 7.76 -1.12
CA ILE A 148 9.27 8.09 -2.54
C ILE A 148 10.31 7.40 -3.41
N GLY A 149 11.60 7.46 -3.04
CA GLY A 149 12.68 6.80 -3.78
C GLY A 149 12.54 5.27 -3.85
N SER A 150 12.00 4.64 -2.80
CA SER A 150 11.87 3.19 -2.67
C SER A 150 10.58 2.64 -3.26
N PHE A 151 9.46 3.35 -3.10
CA PHE A 151 8.12 2.88 -3.41
C PHE A 151 7.39 3.70 -4.47
N GLY A 152 7.92 4.88 -4.82
CA GLY A 152 7.32 5.80 -5.77
C GLY A 152 6.34 6.79 -5.15
N ALA A 153 6.13 7.90 -5.87
CA ALA A 153 5.26 9.00 -5.45
C ALA A 153 3.80 8.57 -5.30
N ASP A 154 3.29 7.76 -6.24
CA ASP A 154 1.89 7.30 -6.22
C ASP A 154 1.57 6.51 -4.95
N ASN A 155 2.47 5.60 -4.53
CA ASN A 155 2.31 4.83 -3.31
C ASN A 155 2.33 5.73 -2.06
N MET A 156 3.14 6.79 -2.07
CA MET A 156 3.17 7.75 -0.97
C MET A 156 1.93 8.64 -0.91
N LEU A 157 1.36 9.01 -2.06
CA LEU A 157 0.05 9.71 -2.11
C LEU A 157 -1.09 8.80 -1.60
N MET A 158 -1.11 7.52 -1.99
CA MET A 158 -2.05 6.54 -1.45
C MET A 158 -1.89 6.39 0.07
N LEU A 159 -0.66 6.38 0.58
CA LEU A 159 -0.39 6.32 2.02
C LEU A 159 -0.91 7.57 2.74
N GLY A 160 -0.65 8.76 2.21
CA GLY A 160 -1.17 10.03 2.74
C GLY A 160 -2.70 10.03 2.81
N LYS A 161 -3.37 9.60 1.73
CA LYS A 161 -4.82 9.44 1.66
C LYS A 161 -5.34 8.46 2.72
N LEU A 162 -4.71 7.29 2.86
CA LEU A 162 -5.11 6.28 3.85
C LEU A 162 -4.93 6.83 5.28
N ARG A 163 -3.81 7.49 5.59
CA ARG A 163 -3.56 8.11 6.91
C ARG A 163 -4.59 9.18 7.24
N ARG A 164 -4.94 10.02 6.27
CA ARG A 164 -5.98 11.04 6.45
C ARG A 164 -7.34 10.42 6.80
N LEU A 165 -7.71 9.34 6.13
CA LEU A 165 -9.00 8.66 6.35
C LEU A 165 -9.01 7.80 7.62
N ALA A 166 -7.87 7.16 7.97
CA ALA A 166 -7.75 6.28 9.12
C ALA A 166 -7.47 7.02 10.44
N LEU A 167 -6.61 8.05 10.39
CA LEU A 167 -6.05 8.73 11.57
C LEU A 167 -6.49 10.20 11.68
N GLY A 168 -7.14 10.76 10.64
CA GLY A 168 -7.44 12.20 10.56
C GLY A 168 -6.17 13.06 10.29
N GLU A 169 -5.07 12.45 9.85
CA GLU A 169 -3.77 13.09 9.71
C GLU A 169 -3.47 13.38 8.25
N SER A 170 -3.28 14.65 7.89
CA SER A 170 -3.01 15.11 6.53
C SER A 170 -1.58 15.59 6.30
N GLU A 171 -0.71 15.50 7.30
CA GLU A 171 0.66 16.01 7.22
C GLU A 171 1.50 15.21 6.20
N THR A 172 1.37 13.88 6.20
CA THR A 172 2.04 13.03 5.22
C THR A 172 1.71 13.44 3.80
N GLU A 173 0.42 13.62 3.48
CA GLU A 173 -0.05 14.01 2.14
C GLU A 173 0.53 15.38 1.75
N ARG A 174 0.51 16.36 2.67
CA ARG A 174 1.08 17.69 2.45
C ARG A 174 2.58 17.66 2.22
N THR A 175 3.32 16.87 3.00
CA THR A 175 4.77 16.73 2.84
C THR A 175 5.11 16.09 1.50
N VAL A 176 4.40 15.03 1.08
CA VAL A 176 4.58 14.40 -0.23
C VAL A 176 4.37 15.41 -1.35
N LEU A 177 3.26 16.14 -1.33
CA LEU A 177 2.96 17.15 -2.34
C LEU A 177 4.03 18.26 -2.39
N SER A 178 4.51 18.71 -1.22
CA SER A 178 5.61 19.71 -1.15
C SER A 178 6.91 19.20 -1.76
N VAL A 179 7.27 17.92 -1.51
CA VAL A 179 8.49 17.30 -2.07
C VAL A 179 8.40 17.19 -3.59
N LEU A 180 7.21 16.81 -4.10
CA LEU A 180 6.98 16.68 -5.55
C LEU A 180 6.96 18.03 -6.26
N ASP A 181 6.30 19.04 -5.68
CA ASP A 181 6.23 20.40 -6.24
C ASP A 181 7.62 21.06 -6.36
N LYS A 182 8.48 20.82 -5.37
CA LYS A 182 9.86 21.32 -5.35
C LYS A 182 10.84 20.48 -6.13
N HIS A 183 10.41 19.40 -6.76
CA HIS A 183 11.27 18.45 -7.48
C HIS A 183 12.49 18.00 -6.67
N GLU A 184 12.28 17.68 -5.38
CA GLU A 184 13.37 17.30 -4.50
C GLU A 184 13.96 15.93 -4.85
N CYS A 185 15.27 15.80 -4.62
CA CYS A 185 15.96 14.52 -4.78
C CYS A 185 15.38 13.47 -3.82
N CYS A 186 14.96 12.34 -4.37
CA CYS A 186 14.40 11.21 -3.62
C CYS A 186 15.14 9.89 -3.89
N SER A 187 15.95 9.83 -4.95
CA SER A 187 16.64 8.62 -5.38
C SER A 187 17.99 8.92 -6.02
N LEU A 188 18.80 7.88 -6.25
CA LEU A 188 20.06 8.00 -6.97
C LEU A 188 19.91 8.59 -8.40
N ARG A 189 18.72 8.43 -9.00
CA ARG A 189 18.44 8.97 -10.35
C ARG A 189 18.30 10.48 -10.35
N ASP A 190 17.93 11.06 -9.21
CA ASP A 190 17.68 12.49 -9.05
C ASP A 190 18.96 13.25 -8.63
N MET A 191 20.04 12.51 -8.35
CA MET A 191 21.30 13.10 -7.89
C MET A 191 22.06 13.80 -9.02
N ALA A 192 22.71 14.92 -8.69
CA ALA A 192 23.57 15.68 -9.59
C ALA A 192 24.90 14.97 -9.92
N VAL A 193 25.22 13.84 -9.26
CA VAL A 193 26.40 13.00 -9.51
C VAL A 193 25.99 11.56 -9.75
N ASN A 194 26.84 10.84 -10.48
CA ASN A 194 26.64 9.42 -10.78
C ASN A 194 27.97 8.65 -10.63
N GLY A 195 27.93 7.31 -10.83
CA GLY A 195 29.12 6.46 -10.70
C GLY A 195 30.30 6.87 -11.58
N ASN A 196 30.07 7.39 -12.78
CA ASN A 196 31.14 7.87 -13.68
C ASN A 196 31.87 9.10 -13.12
N ASP A 197 31.16 9.94 -12.40
CA ASP A 197 31.76 11.11 -11.75
C ASP A 197 32.69 10.66 -10.61
N LEU A 198 32.32 9.61 -9.86
CA LEU A 198 33.16 9.03 -8.81
C LEU A 198 34.38 8.28 -9.37
N ILE A 199 34.23 7.59 -10.51
CA ILE A 199 35.38 6.97 -11.22
C ILE A 199 36.41 8.04 -11.61
N LYS A 200 36.00 9.21 -12.08
CA LYS A 200 36.89 10.33 -12.38
C LYS A 200 37.61 10.89 -11.14
N LEU A 201 37.10 10.65 -9.95
CA LEU A 201 37.76 10.96 -8.68
C LEU A 201 38.78 9.90 -8.23
N GLY A 202 38.94 8.80 -8.99
CA GLY A 202 39.89 7.73 -8.71
C GLY A 202 39.29 6.55 -7.94
N ILE A 203 37.96 6.48 -7.76
CA ILE A 203 37.28 5.37 -7.10
C ILE A 203 37.10 4.23 -8.11
N CYS A 204 37.74 3.09 -7.88
CA CYS A 204 37.84 2.02 -8.88
C CYS A 204 36.93 0.80 -8.61
N GLY A 205 36.34 0.68 -7.43
CA GLY A 205 35.54 -0.49 -7.03
C GLY A 205 34.04 -0.28 -7.22
N GLY A 206 33.34 -1.13 -7.97
CA GLY A 206 31.90 -1.00 -8.18
C GLY A 206 31.08 -1.04 -6.87
N ARG A 207 31.48 -1.86 -5.88
CA ARG A 207 30.87 -1.92 -4.55
C ARG A 207 31.13 -0.65 -3.74
N GLU A 208 32.33 -0.09 -3.84
CA GLU A 208 32.72 1.16 -3.19
C GLU A 208 31.95 2.35 -3.77
N ILE A 209 31.82 2.41 -5.11
CA ILE A 209 31.01 3.42 -5.79
C ILE A 209 29.57 3.39 -5.31
N GLY A 210 28.96 2.20 -5.21
CA GLY A 210 27.60 2.04 -4.69
C GLY A 210 27.45 2.56 -3.26
N SER A 211 28.37 2.19 -2.38
CA SER A 211 28.35 2.62 -0.97
C SER A 211 28.50 4.14 -0.83
N ILE A 212 29.37 4.75 -1.64
CA ILE A 212 29.55 6.21 -1.63
C ILE A 212 28.29 6.91 -2.18
N LEU A 213 27.69 6.41 -3.26
CA LEU A 213 26.44 6.97 -3.79
C LEU A 213 25.30 6.88 -2.78
N ASP A 214 25.18 5.78 -2.06
CA ASP A 214 24.17 5.62 -1.00
C ASP A 214 24.41 6.60 0.16
N CYS A 215 25.67 6.80 0.55
CA CYS A 215 26.04 7.78 1.58
C CYS A 215 25.74 9.22 1.12
N LEU A 216 26.07 9.56 -0.11
CA LEU A 216 25.76 10.87 -0.69
C LEU A 216 24.25 11.12 -0.76
N LEU A 217 23.48 10.11 -1.17
CA LEU A 217 22.02 10.20 -1.20
C LEU A 217 21.48 10.43 0.20
N ASP A 218 21.92 9.68 1.20
CA ASP A 218 21.44 9.84 2.57
C ASP A 218 21.73 11.25 3.11
N SER A 219 22.93 11.81 2.83
CA SER A 219 23.29 13.18 3.22
C SER A 219 22.44 14.24 2.50
N VAL A 220 22.09 14.02 1.22
CA VAL A 220 21.16 14.90 0.49
C VAL A 220 19.75 14.80 1.08
N LEU A 221 19.29 13.59 1.37
CA LEU A 221 17.96 13.39 1.96
C LEU A 221 17.81 14.03 3.34
N ARG A 222 18.92 14.15 4.10
CA ARG A 222 19.00 14.84 5.41
C ARG A 222 19.20 16.34 5.31
N ASP A 223 19.32 16.88 4.09
CA ASP A 223 19.67 18.28 3.83
C ASP A 223 21.04 18.71 4.41
N GLU A 224 21.97 17.75 4.65
CA GLU A 224 23.33 18.00 5.10
C GLU A 224 24.23 18.53 3.97
N VAL A 225 23.96 18.10 2.74
CA VAL A 225 24.68 18.52 1.53
C VAL A 225 23.68 18.87 0.43
N PRO A 226 23.82 20.02 -0.23
CA PRO A 226 22.96 20.36 -1.36
C PRO A 226 23.18 19.39 -2.53
N ASN A 227 22.12 19.09 -3.29
CA ASN A 227 22.20 18.25 -4.48
C ASN A 227 22.84 19.01 -5.66
N GLU A 228 24.08 19.43 -5.48
CA GLU A 228 24.89 20.14 -6.46
C GLU A 228 26.17 19.35 -6.72
N LYS A 229 26.55 19.23 -8.01
CA LYS A 229 27.69 18.40 -8.41
C LYS A 229 28.99 18.73 -7.67
N SER A 230 29.31 20.02 -7.53
CA SER A 230 30.53 20.47 -6.83
C SER A 230 30.53 20.11 -5.35
N ALA A 231 29.41 20.33 -4.67
CA ALA A 231 29.25 20.03 -3.24
C ALA A 231 29.38 18.53 -2.98
N LEU A 232 28.70 17.71 -3.78
CA LEU A 232 28.71 16.26 -3.65
C LEU A 232 30.08 15.65 -3.93
N LEU A 233 30.81 16.13 -4.96
CA LEU A 233 32.16 15.67 -5.25
C LEU A 233 33.16 16.06 -4.14
N ASN A 234 33.03 17.23 -3.56
CA ASN A 234 33.86 17.64 -2.42
C ASN A 234 33.57 16.77 -1.18
N PHE A 235 32.29 16.50 -0.89
CA PHE A 235 31.91 15.62 0.22
C PHE A 235 32.45 14.20 0.02
N ALA A 236 32.34 13.65 -1.22
CA ALA A 236 32.90 12.34 -1.56
C ALA A 236 34.41 12.27 -1.33
N ARG A 237 35.18 13.32 -1.74
CA ARG A 237 36.64 13.38 -1.52
C ARG A 237 37.00 13.31 -0.03
N ASN A 238 36.30 14.04 0.82
CA ASN A 238 36.55 14.04 2.26
C ASN A 238 36.30 12.65 2.87
N LYS A 239 35.24 11.96 2.43
CA LYS A 239 34.91 10.60 2.91
C LYS A 239 35.90 9.52 2.48
N ILE A 240 36.62 9.71 1.38
CA ILE A 240 37.66 8.79 0.90
C ILE A 240 38.96 9.00 1.68
N SER A 241 39.17 10.20 2.24
CA SER A 241 40.38 10.55 2.98
C SER A 241 40.33 10.18 4.46
N GLU A 242 39.17 9.79 4.97
CA GLU A 242 38.93 9.23 6.32
C GLU A 242 39.13 7.72 6.34
#